data_04f830588db5ceb36ec12992d72b6766
#
_entry.id   04f830588db5ceb36ec12992d72b6766
#
_cell.length_a   1.000
_cell.length_b   1.000
_cell.length_c   1.000
_cell.angle_alpha   90.00
_cell.angle_beta   90.00
_cell.angle_gamma   90.00
#
_symmetry.space_group_name_H-M   'P 1'
#
loop_
_entity.id
_entity.type
_entity.pdbx_description
1 polymer ?
#
loop_
_entity_poly.entity_id
_entity_poly.type
_entity_poly.pdbx_seq_one_letter_code
_entity_poly.pdbx_strand_id
1 'polypeptide(L)'
;MTYLIGVDVGTQSVRSCLFDLDANVIASAVRPLQTTFPKPAWAEQDPEEWWRGAVETMKEILHVSRVNPADIAALSCDCTACTVVALTEDGKPLRPALLWMDERAHVEADEISATGHEALKYCGGKVSPQWMLPKGRWIERHEPRVFERARWIVDEVDFFTLRLTGRMTASLNTATAKWNYVRPLGGWPADFLEAARVERLAAKWPPDVLPVGRPIGTLQAQIAREIGLSPDTIVVQGGIDAYAGEIALGAVGAGDLALILGSSTCHLAQSGTPVFANIWGPYPDCLVEGMFTLEGGQTATGSIIQWMVEHFGAEAVEKARAKGEDVYSYLDALAELIPPGSEGLLVLDYFQGNRTPYKDPLARGTVIGLTLKHGLPHLYRATYEGICLGTRQILEDMATHGFRLERIVAGGGGAKSRLWTQIQADVLGQPIHLPRDKETMALGAAIWAGIGAGIFKSYEEAIGRMVHIERVVSPVPGRREVYDRLYRHYLDLYPAVRPVMHGLAKHGGS
;
A
#
# COMPACT_ATOMS: atom_id res chain seq x y z
N MET A 1 -0.17 1.84 33.17
CA MET A 1 0.56 2.08 31.88
C MET A 1 -0.48 2.31 30.82
N THR A 2 -0.16 3.07 29.78
CA THR A 2 -1.12 3.32 28.68
C THR A 2 -0.73 2.51 27.46
N TYR A 3 -1.71 1.89 26.80
CA TYR A 3 -1.51 1.05 25.63
C TYR A 3 -2.41 1.47 24.47
N LEU A 4 -2.01 1.09 23.27
CA LEU A 4 -2.71 1.34 22.01
C LEU A 4 -2.89 0.03 21.24
N ILE A 5 -4.02 -0.13 20.56
CA ILE A 5 -4.26 -1.25 19.65
C ILE A 5 -4.23 -0.74 18.21
N GLY A 6 -3.42 -1.39 17.37
CA GLY A 6 -3.52 -1.31 15.92
C GLY A 6 -4.10 -2.61 15.37
N VAL A 7 -5.08 -2.49 14.48
CA VAL A 7 -5.69 -3.62 13.77
C VAL A 7 -5.39 -3.47 12.28
N ASP A 8 -4.62 -4.40 11.73
CA ASP A 8 -4.28 -4.49 10.32
C ASP A 8 -5.17 -5.54 9.64
N VAL A 9 -5.98 -5.09 8.68
CA VAL A 9 -6.86 -5.95 7.89
C VAL A 9 -6.35 -6.01 6.46
N GLY A 10 -5.38 -6.89 6.26
CA GLY A 10 -4.77 -7.13 4.96
C GLY A 10 -5.52 -8.16 4.13
N THR A 11 -5.05 -8.38 2.91
CA THR A 11 -5.69 -9.34 1.96
C THR A 11 -5.69 -10.79 2.47
N GLN A 12 -4.68 -11.20 3.22
CA GLN A 12 -4.50 -12.59 3.62
C GLN A 12 -4.80 -12.87 5.09
N SER A 13 -4.89 -11.83 5.91
CA SER A 13 -5.08 -11.97 7.35
C SER A 13 -5.58 -10.70 8.01
N VAL A 14 -6.26 -10.88 9.15
CA VAL A 14 -6.49 -9.83 10.15
C VAL A 14 -5.47 -10.02 11.26
N ARG A 15 -4.83 -8.93 11.66
CA ARG A 15 -3.84 -8.89 12.74
C ARG A 15 -4.20 -7.81 13.73
N SER A 16 -4.15 -8.12 15.02
CA SER A 16 -4.24 -7.13 16.10
C SER A 16 -2.95 -7.12 16.88
N CYS A 17 -2.43 -5.92 17.15
CA CYS A 17 -1.24 -5.72 17.96
C CYS A 17 -1.51 -4.74 19.07
N LEU A 18 -1.03 -5.08 20.27
CA LEU A 18 -1.04 -4.22 21.45
C LEU A 18 0.36 -3.63 21.63
N PHE A 19 0.44 -2.30 21.63
CA PHE A 19 1.69 -1.56 21.80
C PHE A 19 1.69 -0.75 23.08
N ASP A 20 2.86 -0.63 23.71
CA ASP A 20 3.11 0.47 24.64
C ASP A 20 3.44 1.76 23.86
N LEU A 21 3.64 2.88 24.58
CA LEU A 21 3.88 4.17 23.95
C LEU A 21 5.32 4.31 23.35
N ASP A 22 6.18 3.33 23.54
CA ASP A 22 7.53 3.27 22.97
C ASP A 22 7.62 2.22 21.84
N ALA A 23 6.43 1.85 21.28
CA ALA A 23 6.25 0.88 20.19
C ALA A 23 6.79 -0.54 20.49
N ASN A 24 6.89 -0.92 21.76
CA ASN A 24 7.13 -2.33 22.04
C ASN A 24 5.84 -3.11 21.83
N VAL A 25 5.93 -4.20 21.07
CA VAL A 25 4.82 -5.13 20.87
C VAL A 25 4.65 -5.94 22.15
N ILE A 26 3.55 -5.71 22.87
CA ILE A 26 3.21 -6.41 24.11
C ILE A 26 2.55 -7.76 23.81
N ALA A 27 1.67 -7.77 22.79
CA ALA A 27 1.05 -8.98 22.26
C ALA A 27 0.64 -8.76 20.81
N SER A 28 0.63 -9.84 20.03
CA SER A 28 0.19 -9.86 18.64
C SER A 28 -0.58 -11.15 18.39
N ALA A 29 -1.65 -11.08 17.60
CA ALA A 29 -2.42 -12.22 17.14
C ALA A 29 -2.84 -12.05 15.69
N VAL A 30 -2.99 -13.16 14.96
CA VAL A 30 -3.33 -13.14 13.54
C VAL A 30 -4.35 -14.23 13.22
N ARG A 31 -5.26 -13.92 12.28
CA ARG A 31 -6.20 -14.88 11.69
C ARG A 31 -6.13 -14.78 10.17
N PRO A 32 -6.02 -15.94 9.48
CA PRO A 32 -6.04 -15.96 8.01
C PRO A 32 -7.43 -15.59 7.47
N LEU A 33 -7.45 -15.01 6.28
CA LEU A 33 -8.66 -14.69 5.52
C LEU A 33 -8.67 -15.47 4.21
N GLN A 34 -9.87 -15.76 3.70
CA GLN A 34 -10.05 -16.46 2.44
C GLN A 34 -10.49 -15.51 1.34
N THR A 35 -9.73 -15.47 0.25
CA THR A 35 -10.13 -14.77 -0.98
C THR A 35 -10.74 -15.75 -1.95
N THR A 36 -11.89 -15.40 -2.51
CA THR A 36 -12.53 -16.14 -3.60
C THR A 36 -12.35 -15.44 -4.92
N PHE A 37 -12.19 -16.20 -5.99
CA PHE A 37 -12.03 -15.72 -7.37
C PHE A 37 -13.15 -16.28 -8.24
N PRO A 38 -14.38 -15.69 -8.20
CA PRO A 38 -15.55 -16.26 -8.89
C PRO A 38 -15.41 -16.30 -10.41
N LYS A 39 -14.62 -15.38 -10.99
CA LYS A 39 -14.31 -15.29 -12.41
C LYS A 39 -12.89 -14.75 -12.59
N PRO A 40 -12.27 -14.86 -13.77
CA PRO A 40 -11.02 -14.17 -14.07
C PRO A 40 -11.11 -12.66 -13.74
N ALA A 41 -10.09 -12.11 -13.10
CA ALA A 41 -10.00 -10.72 -12.64
C ALA A 41 -11.04 -10.28 -11.58
N TRP A 42 -11.83 -11.21 -11.01
CA TRP A 42 -12.72 -10.97 -9.89
C TRP A 42 -12.10 -11.47 -8.59
N ALA A 43 -12.17 -10.68 -7.53
CA ALA A 43 -11.67 -11.03 -6.21
C ALA A 43 -12.64 -10.55 -5.13
N GLU A 44 -13.09 -11.47 -4.28
CA GLU A 44 -14.11 -11.21 -3.26
C GLU A 44 -13.73 -11.82 -1.92
N GLN A 45 -14.17 -11.16 -0.84
CA GLN A 45 -14.10 -11.68 0.54
C GLN A 45 -15.40 -11.43 1.30
N ASP A 46 -15.64 -12.23 2.33
CA ASP A 46 -16.77 -12.05 3.25
C ASP A 46 -16.42 -11.03 4.34
N PRO A 47 -17.10 -9.86 4.42
CA PRO A 47 -16.83 -8.87 5.46
C PRO A 47 -17.07 -9.39 6.89
N GLU A 48 -17.92 -10.40 7.08
CA GLU A 48 -18.14 -11.00 8.39
C GLU A 48 -16.95 -11.86 8.84
N GLU A 49 -16.14 -12.36 7.90
CA GLU A 49 -14.89 -13.06 8.22
C GLU A 49 -13.84 -12.08 8.77
N TRP A 50 -13.72 -10.88 8.19
CA TRP A 50 -12.86 -9.80 8.71
C TRP A 50 -13.23 -9.43 10.14
N TRP A 51 -14.54 -9.19 10.37
CA TRP A 51 -15.05 -8.81 11.68
C TRP A 51 -14.76 -9.88 12.73
N ARG A 52 -15.06 -11.13 12.42
CA ARG A 52 -14.79 -12.28 13.30
C ARG A 52 -13.30 -12.39 13.62
N GLY A 53 -12.43 -12.28 12.60
CA GLY A 53 -10.99 -12.30 12.76
C GLY A 53 -10.50 -11.17 13.66
N ALA A 54 -11.00 -9.95 13.49
CA ALA A 54 -10.64 -8.81 14.32
C ALA A 54 -11.07 -9.00 15.79
N VAL A 55 -12.29 -9.47 16.03
CA VAL A 55 -12.78 -9.77 17.38
C VAL A 55 -11.94 -10.86 18.04
N GLU A 56 -11.64 -11.94 17.33
CA GLU A 56 -10.83 -13.04 17.87
C GLU A 56 -9.39 -12.63 18.16
N THR A 57 -8.75 -11.87 17.28
CA THR A 57 -7.37 -11.39 17.48
C THR A 57 -7.29 -10.39 18.64
N MET A 58 -8.26 -9.47 18.76
CA MET A 58 -8.33 -8.56 19.90
C MET A 58 -8.53 -9.30 21.23
N LYS A 59 -9.41 -10.32 21.29
CA LYS A 59 -9.57 -11.17 22.48
C LYS A 59 -8.27 -11.87 22.86
N GLU A 60 -7.56 -12.41 21.87
CA GLU A 60 -6.32 -13.16 22.09
C GLU A 60 -5.21 -12.26 22.66
N ILE A 61 -5.00 -11.06 22.09
CA ILE A 61 -3.98 -10.14 22.61
C ILE A 61 -4.26 -9.70 24.04
N LEU A 62 -5.53 -9.52 24.42
CA LEU A 62 -5.93 -9.21 25.78
C LEU A 62 -5.64 -10.38 26.73
N HIS A 63 -5.99 -11.59 26.30
CA HIS A 63 -5.75 -12.80 27.09
C HIS A 63 -4.26 -13.08 27.31
N VAL A 64 -3.44 -12.92 26.27
CA VAL A 64 -2.00 -13.21 26.32
C VAL A 64 -1.26 -12.12 27.11
N SER A 65 -1.57 -10.85 26.88
CA SER A 65 -0.88 -9.72 27.51
C SER A 65 -1.22 -9.56 29.00
N ARG A 66 -2.45 -9.98 29.40
CA ARG A 66 -3.01 -9.74 30.74
C ARG A 66 -3.03 -8.27 31.16
N VAL A 67 -3.00 -7.37 30.19
CA VAL A 67 -3.12 -5.92 30.44
C VAL A 67 -4.53 -5.62 30.93
N ASN A 68 -4.66 -4.69 31.87
CA ASN A 68 -5.97 -4.22 32.28
C ASN A 68 -6.65 -3.50 31.11
N PRO A 69 -7.85 -3.91 30.66
CA PRO A 69 -8.56 -3.23 29.56
C PRO A 69 -8.77 -1.72 29.76
N ALA A 70 -8.81 -1.25 30.98
CA ALA A 70 -8.90 0.17 31.31
C ALA A 70 -7.61 0.96 31.01
N ASP A 71 -6.48 0.27 30.85
CA ASP A 71 -5.21 0.88 30.46
C ASP A 71 -5.06 1.04 28.92
N ILE A 72 -6.02 0.52 28.13
CA ILE A 72 -6.02 0.62 26.67
C ILE A 72 -6.81 1.86 26.27
N ALA A 73 -6.10 2.91 25.90
CA ALA A 73 -6.68 4.23 25.64
C ALA A 73 -7.48 4.29 24.34
N ALA A 74 -6.96 3.69 23.26
CA ALA A 74 -7.57 3.78 21.94
C ALA A 74 -7.20 2.62 21.04
N LEU A 75 -8.00 2.47 19.96
CA LEU A 75 -7.73 1.59 18.84
C LEU A 75 -8.00 2.30 17.52
N SER A 76 -7.29 1.87 16.46
CA SER A 76 -7.57 2.23 15.08
C SER A 76 -7.32 1.01 14.18
N CYS A 77 -7.93 1.03 12.98
CA CYS A 77 -7.75 -0.02 11.99
C CYS A 77 -7.13 0.56 10.73
N ASP A 78 -6.23 -0.18 10.11
CA ASP A 78 -5.90 0.00 8.71
C ASP A 78 -6.46 -1.17 7.89
N CYS A 79 -6.76 -0.90 6.62
CA CYS A 79 -7.43 -1.87 5.76
C CYS A 79 -6.91 -1.76 4.32
N THR A 80 -7.18 -2.81 3.53
CA THR A 80 -6.92 -2.73 2.09
C THR A 80 -7.84 -1.72 1.41
N ALA A 81 -7.37 -1.03 0.37
CA ALA A 81 -8.19 -0.07 -0.38
C ALA A 81 -7.86 -0.05 -1.89
N CYS A 82 -8.88 0.09 -2.72
CA CYS A 82 -10.28 0.27 -2.38
C CYS A 82 -11.01 -1.08 -2.33
N THR A 83 -11.41 -1.51 -1.15
CA THR A 83 -12.21 -2.72 -0.95
C THR A 83 -13.64 -2.33 -0.64
N VAL A 84 -14.55 -2.48 -1.62
CA VAL A 84 -15.91 -1.93 -1.59
C VAL A 84 -16.90 -2.87 -0.94
N VAL A 85 -17.62 -2.37 0.05
CA VAL A 85 -18.66 -3.08 0.81
C VAL A 85 -20.02 -2.40 0.61
N ALA A 86 -21.05 -3.18 0.28
CA ALA A 86 -22.45 -2.73 0.23
C ALA A 86 -23.17 -3.20 1.49
N LEU A 87 -23.68 -2.26 2.30
CA LEU A 87 -24.25 -2.50 3.61
C LEU A 87 -25.70 -2.02 3.72
N THR A 88 -26.48 -2.71 4.54
CA THR A 88 -27.77 -2.19 5.04
C THR A 88 -27.54 -1.04 6.03
N GLU A 89 -28.58 -0.39 6.48
CA GLU A 89 -28.50 0.70 7.47
C GLU A 89 -27.91 0.23 8.81
N ASP A 90 -28.20 -1.01 9.21
CA ASP A 90 -27.65 -1.65 10.41
C ASP A 90 -26.27 -2.31 10.21
N GLY A 91 -25.62 -2.05 9.07
CA GLY A 91 -24.24 -2.47 8.79
C GLY A 91 -24.08 -3.93 8.39
N LYS A 92 -25.15 -4.62 7.96
CA LYS A 92 -25.04 -5.99 7.44
C LYS A 92 -24.62 -6.00 6.00
N PRO A 93 -23.59 -6.77 5.63
CA PRO A 93 -23.19 -6.94 4.24
C PRO A 93 -24.33 -7.54 3.39
N LEU A 94 -24.53 -7.01 2.20
CA LEU A 94 -25.53 -7.46 1.24
C LEU A 94 -24.96 -8.44 0.21
N ARG A 95 -23.65 -8.49 0.11
CA ARG A 95 -22.86 -9.35 -0.77
C ARG A 95 -21.42 -9.45 -0.25
N PRO A 96 -20.59 -10.39 -0.77
CA PRO A 96 -19.15 -10.34 -0.55
C PRO A 96 -18.55 -9.02 -1.05
N ALA A 97 -17.54 -8.50 -0.37
CA ALA A 97 -16.86 -7.27 -0.75
C ALA A 97 -16.07 -7.43 -2.06
N LEU A 98 -15.96 -6.35 -2.83
CA LEU A 98 -15.10 -6.25 -4.00
C LEU A 98 -13.71 -5.80 -3.57
N LEU A 99 -12.73 -6.71 -3.57
CA LEU A 99 -11.39 -6.43 -3.09
C LEU A 99 -10.65 -5.39 -3.95
N TRP A 100 -9.62 -4.79 -3.38
CA TRP A 100 -8.78 -3.79 -4.04
C TRP A 100 -8.21 -4.26 -5.39
N MET A 101 -7.93 -5.56 -5.56
CA MET A 101 -7.40 -6.15 -6.80
C MET A 101 -8.46 -6.54 -7.82
N ASP A 102 -9.75 -6.35 -7.52
CA ASP A 102 -10.85 -6.70 -8.42
C ASP A 102 -10.94 -5.72 -9.59
N GLU A 103 -10.92 -6.22 -10.83
CA GLU A 103 -10.89 -5.40 -12.05
C GLU A 103 -12.17 -5.51 -12.88
N ARG A 104 -13.27 -6.07 -12.30
CA ARG A 104 -14.54 -6.24 -13.05
C ARG A 104 -15.13 -4.95 -13.60
N ALA A 105 -14.83 -3.82 -12.97
CA ALA A 105 -15.40 -2.50 -13.29
C ALA A 105 -14.59 -1.71 -14.35
N HIS A 106 -13.86 -2.42 -15.25
CA HIS A 106 -13.00 -1.77 -16.24
C HIS A 106 -13.77 -0.89 -17.25
N VAL A 107 -14.98 -1.29 -17.63
CA VAL A 107 -15.84 -0.50 -18.53
C VAL A 107 -16.24 0.81 -17.85
N GLU A 108 -16.68 0.75 -16.60
CA GLU A 108 -17.05 1.91 -15.81
C GLU A 108 -15.85 2.85 -15.58
N ALA A 109 -14.66 2.29 -15.36
CA ALA A 109 -13.43 3.06 -15.20
C ALA A 109 -13.06 3.82 -16.49
N ASP A 110 -13.17 3.17 -17.65
CA ASP A 110 -12.92 3.80 -18.95
C ASP A 110 -13.93 4.93 -19.24
N GLU A 111 -15.22 4.70 -18.96
CA GLU A 111 -16.26 5.71 -19.15
C GLU A 111 -16.05 6.94 -18.24
N ILE A 112 -15.70 6.74 -16.95
CA ILE A 112 -15.41 7.83 -16.02
C ILE A 112 -14.14 8.58 -16.45
N SER A 113 -13.10 7.86 -16.83
CA SER A 113 -11.83 8.45 -17.29
C SER A 113 -12.02 9.28 -18.58
N ALA A 114 -12.93 8.85 -19.48
CA ALA A 114 -13.23 9.54 -20.72
C ALA A 114 -13.94 10.90 -20.51
N THR A 115 -14.45 11.20 -19.32
CA THR A 115 -15.03 12.52 -19.01
C THR A 115 -13.99 13.63 -19.09
N GLY A 116 -12.71 13.33 -18.85
CA GLY A 116 -11.63 14.31 -18.84
C GLY A 116 -11.78 15.42 -17.80
N HIS A 117 -12.66 15.23 -16.81
CA HIS A 117 -12.96 16.22 -15.80
C HIS A 117 -11.70 16.61 -14.98
N GLU A 118 -11.62 17.88 -14.52
CA GLU A 118 -10.46 18.38 -13.81
C GLU A 118 -10.15 17.65 -12.50
N ALA A 119 -11.16 17.09 -11.82
CA ALA A 119 -10.95 16.27 -10.64
C ALA A 119 -10.02 15.06 -10.90
N LEU A 120 -9.98 14.55 -12.13
CA LEU A 120 -9.11 13.44 -12.52
C LEU A 120 -7.62 13.81 -12.50
N LYS A 121 -7.26 15.09 -12.54
CA LYS A 121 -5.85 15.52 -12.42
C LYS A 121 -5.26 15.09 -11.08
N TYR A 122 -6.10 15.05 -10.03
CA TYR A 122 -5.67 14.68 -8.68
C TYR A 122 -5.55 13.15 -8.47
N CYS A 123 -5.77 12.37 -9.50
CA CYS A 123 -5.57 10.93 -9.48
C CYS A 123 -4.75 10.40 -10.68
N GLY A 124 -3.91 11.28 -11.24
CA GLY A 124 -3.05 10.93 -12.39
C GLY A 124 -3.79 10.85 -13.72
N GLY A 125 -4.92 11.53 -13.86
CA GLY A 125 -5.69 11.72 -15.10
C GLY A 125 -6.69 10.62 -15.45
N LYS A 126 -6.69 9.50 -14.73
CA LYS A 126 -7.60 8.36 -14.97
C LYS A 126 -7.95 7.68 -13.67
N VAL A 127 -9.16 7.12 -13.58
CA VAL A 127 -9.53 6.22 -12.48
C VAL A 127 -9.15 4.78 -12.81
N SER A 128 -8.86 4.00 -11.77
CA SER A 128 -8.62 2.56 -11.89
C SER A 128 -9.93 1.78 -11.74
N PRO A 129 -10.13 0.65 -12.45
CA PRO A 129 -11.26 -0.26 -12.21
C PRO A 129 -11.34 -0.74 -10.76
N GLN A 130 -10.23 -0.67 -10.04
CA GLN A 130 -10.09 -1.08 -8.65
C GLN A 130 -10.70 -0.08 -7.64
N TRP A 131 -11.12 1.11 -8.06
CA TRP A 131 -11.55 2.21 -7.18
C TRP A 131 -13.06 2.25 -6.93
N MET A 132 -13.47 3.09 -5.96
CA MET A 132 -14.85 3.18 -5.48
C MET A 132 -15.84 3.54 -6.59
N LEU A 133 -15.57 4.58 -7.38
CA LEU A 133 -16.52 5.06 -8.37
C LEU A 133 -16.84 3.99 -9.44
N PRO A 134 -15.83 3.37 -10.10
CA PRO A 134 -16.10 2.28 -11.03
C PRO A 134 -16.82 1.10 -10.39
N LYS A 135 -16.36 0.61 -9.23
CA LYS A 135 -16.98 -0.54 -8.54
C LYS A 135 -18.41 -0.26 -8.08
N GLY A 136 -18.65 0.91 -7.49
CA GLY A 136 -19.97 1.31 -7.06
C GLY A 136 -20.95 1.42 -8.24
N ARG A 137 -20.51 1.99 -9.37
CA ARG A 137 -21.27 2.08 -10.61
C ARG A 137 -21.50 0.70 -11.24
N TRP A 138 -20.51 -0.21 -11.13
CA TRP A 138 -20.68 -1.60 -11.55
C TRP A 138 -21.78 -2.30 -10.72
N ILE A 139 -21.79 -2.12 -9.39
CA ILE A 139 -22.86 -2.67 -8.52
C ILE A 139 -24.22 -2.12 -8.95
N GLU A 140 -24.33 -0.82 -9.21
CA GLU A 140 -25.57 -0.20 -9.68
C GLU A 140 -26.10 -0.84 -10.97
N ARG A 141 -25.23 -1.08 -11.95
CA ARG A 141 -25.59 -1.61 -13.26
C ARG A 141 -25.88 -3.11 -13.27
N HIS A 142 -25.04 -3.87 -12.57
CA HIS A 142 -25.05 -5.34 -12.68
C HIS A 142 -25.73 -6.04 -11.51
N GLU A 143 -25.86 -5.35 -10.37
CA GLU A 143 -26.53 -5.87 -9.17
C GLU A 143 -27.56 -4.86 -8.61
N PRO A 144 -28.54 -4.41 -9.41
CA PRO A 144 -29.45 -3.32 -9.02
C PRO A 144 -30.22 -3.61 -7.73
N ARG A 145 -30.54 -4.89 -7.44
CA ARG A 145 -31.22 -5.27 -6.18
C ARG A 145 -30.32 -5.04 -4.96
N VAL A 146 -29.02 -5.27 -5.09
CA VAL A 146 -28.03 -4.99 -4.03
C VAL A 146 -27.92 -3.49 -3.86
N PHE A 147 -27.75 -2.75 -4.97
CA PHE A 147 -27.62 -1.30 -4.96
C PHE A 147 -28.82 -0.62 -4.29
N GLU A 148 -30.05 -0.99 -4.66
CA GLU A 148 -31.28 -0.38 -4.08
C GLU A 148 -31.41 -0.66 -2.58
N ARG A 149 -31.05 -1.87 -2.13
CA ARG A 149 -31.13 -2.26 -0.71
C ARG A 149 -30.00 -1.66 0.13
N ALA A 150 -28.88 -1.32 -0.50
CA ALA A 150 -27.76 -0.74 0.21
C ALA A 150 -28.09 0.66 0.71
N ARG A 151 -27.97 0.86 2.04
CA ARG A 151 -27.93 2.21 2.61
C ARG A 151 -26.56 2.82 2.40
N TRP A 152 -25.51 2.00 2.53
CA TRP A 152 -24.13 2.42 2.43
C TRP A 152 -23.37 1.60 1.38
N ILE A 153 -22.56 2.26 0.57
CA ILE A 153 -21.54 1.65 -0.29
C ILE A 153 -20.23 2.36 0.06
N VAL A 154 -19.35 1.68 0.79
CA VAL A 154 -18.22 2.26 1.51
C VAL A 154 -16.98 1.39 1.40
N ASP A 155 -15.87 1.86 1.95
CA ASP A 155 -14.63 1.08 2.04
C ASP A 155 -14.61 0.17 3.29
N GLU A 156 -13.75 -0.80 3.28
CA GLU A 156 -13.53 -1.77 4.36
C GLU A 156 -13.31 -1.08 5.72
N VAL A 157 -12.48 -0.03 5.77
CA VAL A 157 -12.20 0.71 7.01
C VAL A 157 -13.45 1.36 7.60
N ASP A 158 -14.37 1.81 6.76
CA ASP A 158 -15.62 2.44 7.21
C ASP A 158 -16.61 1.41 7.75
N PHE A 159 -16.59 0.17 7.23
CA PHE A 159 -17.31 -0.95 7.81
C PHE A 159 -16.85 -1.23 9.25
N PHE A 160 -15.53 -1.27 9.50
CA PHE A 160 -15.01 -1.42 10.86
C PHE A 160 -15.42 -0.29 11.79
N THR A 161 -15.38 0.94 11.29
CA THR A 161 -15.81 2.13 12.02
C THR A 161 -17.25 2.02 12.49
N LEU A 162 -18.16 1.64 11.58
CA LEU A 162 -19.57 1.42 11.91
C LEU A 162 -19.76 0.30 12.93
N ARG A 163 -19.08 -0.84 12.74
CA ARG A 163 -19.21 -2.00 13.63
C ARG A 163 -18.69 -1.71 15.05
N LEU A 164 -17.61 -0.97 15.16
CA LEU A 164 -17.00 -0.63 16.46
C LEU A 164 -17.81 0.43 17.23
N THR A 165 -18.32 1.47 16.53
CA THR A 165 -18.88 2.66 17.18
C THR A 165 -20.40 2.82 16.99
N GLY A 166 -21.00 2.16 16.00
CA GLY A 166 -22.37 2.42 15.55
C GLY A 166 -22.49 3.69 14.71
N ARG A 167 -21.39 4.39 14.42
CA ARG A 167 -21.37 5.62 13.63
C ARG A 167 -20.73 5.38 12.28
N MET A 168 -21.40 5.78 11.22
CA MET A 168 -20.88 5.69 9.86
C MET A 168 -20.12 6.97 9.50
N THR A 169 -18.83 6.84 9.18
CA THR A 169 -17.97 7.90 8.67
C THR A 169 -17.21 7.38 7.46
N ALA A 170 -16.73 8.26 6.58
CA ALA A 170 -15.76 7.92 5.55
C ALA A 170 -14.36 8.39 5.97
N SER A 171 -13.36 7.57 5.73
CA SER A 171 -11.98 7.99 5.91
C SER A 171 -11.59 8.98 4.80
N LEU A 172 -11.07 10.16 5.17
CA LEU A 172 -10.55 11.13 4.20
C LEU A 172 -9.39 10.53 3.38
N ASN A 173 -8.63 9.64 3.98
CA ASN A 173 -7.52 8.96 3.33
C ASN A 173 -8.00 8.10 2.15
N THR A 174 -9.02 7.23 2.36
CA THR A 174 -9.60 6.43 1.28
C THR A 174 -10.38 7.29 0.30
N ALA A 175 -11.15 8.27 0.79
CA ALA A 175 -11.97 9.15 -0.03
C ALA A 175 -11.11 9.95 -1.02
N THR A 176 -9.99 10.51 -0.58
CA THR A 176 -9.08 11.28 -1.43
C THR A 176 -8.31 10.37 -2.39
N ALA A 177 -7.75 9.26 -1.88
CA ALA A 177 -6.91 8.39 -2.70
C ALA A 177 -7.69 7.54 -3.71
N LYS A 178 -8.91 7.10 -3.38
CA LYS A 178 -9.61 6.07 -4.17
C LYS A 178 -11.07 6.40 -4.54
N TRP A 179 -11.65 7.52 -4.02
CA TRP A 179 -13.03 7.93 -4.32
C TRP A 179 -13.11 9.29 -5.02
N ASN A 180 -11.98 9.83 -5.49
CA ASN A 180 -11.90 11.13 -6.16
C ASN A 180 -12.45 12.30 -5.33
N TYR A 181 -12.31 12.25 -4.01
CA TYR A 181 -12.58 13.39 -3.13
C TYR A 181 -11.45 14.39 -3.26
N VAL A 182 -11.73 15.60 -3.73
CA VAL A 182 -10.72 16.63 -4.00
C VAL A 182 -11.05 17.88 -3.18
N ARG A 183 -10.47 18.00 -1.99
CA ARG A 183 -10.75 19.10 -1.06
C ARG A 183 -10.61 20.50 -1.70
N PRO A 184 -9.58 20.80 -2.51
CA PRO A 184 -9.49 22.08 -3.23
C PRO A 184 -10.66 22.38 -4.18
N LEU A 185 -11.40 21.37 -4.61
CA LEU A 185 -12.61 21.49 -5.46
C LEU A 185 -13.92 21.37 -4.66
N GLY A 186 -13.85 21.45 -3.32
CA GLY A 186 -15.01 21.33 -2.45
C GLY A 186 -15.44 19.87 -2.13
N GLY A 187 -14.55 18.91 -2.32
CA GLY A 187 -14.79 17.49 -2.05
C GLY A 187 -15.14 16.70 -3.29
N TRP A 188 -16.39 16.25 -3.44
CA TRP A 188 -16.91 15.65 -4.66
C TRP A 188 -17.67 16.71 -5.46
N PRO A 189 -17.10 17.31 -6.53
CA PRO A 189 -17.78 18.32 -7.32
C PRO A 189 -19.06 17.74 -7.96
N ALA A 190 -20.17 18.48 -7.89
CA ALA A 190 -21.45 17.98 -8.39
C ALA A 190 -21.43 17.70 -9.90
N ASP A 191 -20.76 18.55 -10.67
CA ASP A 191 -20.55 18.40 -12.11
C ASP A 191 -19.67 17.19 -12.47
N PHE A 192 -18.71 16.84 -11.60
CA PHE A 192 -17.95 15.58 -11.75
C PHE A 192 -18.83 14.36 -11.49
N LEU A 193 -19.63 14.37 -10.42
CA LEU A 193 -20.55 13.28 -10.12
C LEU A 193 -21.54 13.04 -11.25
N GLU A 194 -22.10 14.12 -11.82
CA GLU A 194 -23.01 14.08 -12.97
C GLU A 194 -22.30 13.53 -14.21
N ALA A 195 -21.13 14.09 -14.57
CA ALA A 195 -20.34 13.62 -15.72
C ALA A 195 -19.95 12.15 -15.61
N ALA A 196 -19.58 11.70 -14.41
CA ALA A 196 -19.26 10.31 -14.09
C ALA A 196 -20.49 9.40 -13.94
N ARG A 197 -21.72 9.99 -13.88
CA ARG A 197 -23.01 9.30 -13.63
C ARG A 197 -22.97 8.47 -12.35
N VAL A 198 -22.57 9.09 -11.25
CA VAL A 198 -22.42 8.44 -9.94
C VAL A 198 -23.16 9.19 -8.82
N GLU A 199 -24.09 10.08 -9.13
CA GLU A 199 -24.86 10.87 -8.13
C GLU A 199 -25.65 9.96 -7.18
N ARG A 200 -26.25 8.89 -7.72
CA ARG A 200 -26.98 7.90 -6.91
C ARG A 200 -26.06 7.10 -6.01
N LEU A 201 -24.83 6.82 -6.45
CA LEU A 201 -23.80 6.20 -5.64
C LEU A 201 -23.33 7.15 -4.53
N ALA A 202 -23.08 8.42 -4.86
CA ALA A 202 -22.66 9.43 -3.89
C ALA A 202 -23.69 9.64 -2.76
N ALA A 203 -24.98 9.48 -3.06
CA ALA A 203 -26.04 9.51 -2.04
C ALA A 203 -25.97 8.35 -1.02
N LYS A 204 -25.14 7.33 -1.28
CA LYS A 204 -24.90 6.19 -0.39
C LYS A 204 -23.57 6.30 0.38
N TRP A 205 -22.86 7.40 0.24
CA TRP A 205 -21.64 7.68 1.00
C TRP A 205 -21.95 8.38 2.32
N PRO A 206 -21.12 8.19 3.34
CA PRO A 206 -21.23 8.91 4.61
C PRO A 206 -21.07 10.42 4.39
N PRO A 207 -21.86 11.27 5.06
CA PRO A 207 -21.70 12.73 4.99
C PRO A 207 -20.46 13.23 5.73
N ASP A 208 -20.04 12.51 6.78
CA ASP A 208 -18.89 12.84 7.61
C ASP A 208 -17.63 12.20 7.03
N VAL A 209 -16.77 13.00 6.40
CA VAL A 209 -15.44 12.58 5.90
C VAL A 209 -14.39 13.03 6.90
N LEU A 210 -13.75 12.08 7.59
CA LEU A 210 -12.83 12.36 8.70
C LEU A 210 -11.38 12.03 8.35
N PRO A 211 -10.43 12.92 8.67
CA PRO A 211 -9.00 12.61 8.57
C PRO A 211 -8.62 11.41 9.45
N VAL A 212 -7.61 10.65 9.03
CA VAL A 212 -6.99 9.62 9.87
C VAL A 212 -6.46 10.25 11.17
N GLY A 213 -6.52 9.50 12.26
CA GLY A 213 -6.13 10.02 13.57
C GLY A 213 -7.20 10.89 14.25
N ARG A 214 -8.40 11.08 13.67
CA ARG A 214 -9.51 11.77 14.33
C ARG A 214 -10.35 10.80 15.17
N PRO A 215 -10.72 11.16 16.41
CA PRO A 215 -11.61 10.32 17.23
C PRO A 215 -13.01 10.28 16.60
N ILE A 216 -13.59 9.10 16.50
CA ILE A 216 -14.94 8.87 15.98
C ILE A 216 -15.93 8.81 17.16
N GLY A 217 -15.54 8.15 18.22
CA GLY A 217 -16.32 7.90 19.42
C GLY A 217 -15.66 6.86 20.28
N THR A 218 -16.42 6.23 21.15
CA THR A 218 -15.98 5.09 21.96
C THR A 218 -16.63 3.80 21.46
N LEU A 219 -16.15 2.66 21.92
CA LEU A 219 -16.72 1.37 21.57
C LEU A 219 -18.20 1.26 21.98
N GLN A 220 -19.02 0.68 21.12
CA GLN A 220 -20.36 0.26 21.51
C GLN A 220 -20.27 -0.69 22.73
N ALA A 221 -21.11 -0.48 23.73
CA ALA A 221 -21.06 -1.25 24.99
C ALA A 221 -21.19 -2.78 24.77
N GLN A 222 -21.92 -3.21 23.74
CA GLN A 222 -22.05 -4.61 23.39
C GLN A 222 -20.72 -5.16 22.83
N ILE A 223 -20.09 -4.40 21.93
CA ILE A 223 -18.82 -4.78 21.29
C ILE A 223 -17.68 -4.77 22.32
N ALA A 224 -17.64 -3.76 23.19
CA ALA A 224 -16.68 -3.71 24.29
C ALA A 224 -16.75 -4.96 25.17
N ARG A 225 -17.96 -5.38 25.57
CA ARG A 225 -18.17 -6.64 26.32
C ARG A 225 -17.78 -7.88 25.54
N GLU A 226 -18.09 -7.92 24.23
CA GLU A 226 -17.76 -9.05 23.37
C GLU A 226 -16.25 -9.24 23.25
N ILE A 227 -15.50 -8.15 23.02
CA ILE A 227 -14.04 -8.19 22.87
C ILE A 227 -13.34 -8.34 24.23
N GLY A 228 -13.89 -7.76 25.30
CA GLY A 228 -13.29 -7.65 26.63
C GLY A 228 -12.52 -6.35 26.85
N LEU A 229 -12.82 -5.30 26.07
CA LEU A 229 -12.26 -3.95 26.22
C LEU A 229 -13.14 -3.06 27.11
N SER A 230 -12.58 -1.93 27.55
CA SER A 230 -13.37 -0.89 28.20
C SER A 230 -14.31 -0.23 27.18
N PRO A 231 -15.57 0.06 27.52
CA PRO A 231 -16.44 0.88 26.69
C PRO A 231 -15.91 2.31 26.48
N ASP A 232 -14.99 2.78 27.33
CA ASP A 232 -14.36 4.09 27.20
C ASP A 232 -13.18 4.10 26.22
N THR A 233 -12.76 2.93 25.68
CA THR A 233 -11.71 2.85 24.68
C THR A 233 -12.11 3.66 23.43
N ILE A 234 -11.29 4.63 23.07
CA ILE A 234 -11.54 5.52 21.94
C ILE A 234 -11.31 4.77 20.62
N VAL A 235 -12.25 4.87 19.69
CA VAL A 235 -12.09 4.41 18.32
C VAL A 235 -11.71 5.59 17.45
N VAL A 236 -10.63 5.43 16.70
CA VAL A 236 -10.01 6.49 15.90
C VAL A 236 -10.11 6.15 14.42
N GLN A 237 -10.39 7.16 13.58
CA GLN A 237 -10.46 6.99 12.15
C GLN A 237 -9.14 6.49 11.61
N GLY A 238 -9.19 5.34 10.98
CA GLY A 238 -8.07 4.75 10.26
C GLY A 238 -8.14 4.97 8.76
N GLY A 239 -7.30 4.27 8.01
CA GLY A 239 -7.17 4.44 6.58
C GLY A 239 -6.58 3.21 5.89
N ILE A 240 -5.90 3.45 4.77
CA ILE A 240 -5.29 2.42 3.93
C ILE A 240 -4.02 1.86 4.59
N ASP A 241 -3.82 0.56 4.51
CA ASP A 241 -2.67 -0.19 5.03
C ASP A 241 -1.31 0.40 4.59
N ALA A 242 -1.14 0.69 3.29
CA ALA A 242 0.09 1.28 2.77
C ALA A 242 0.41 2.64 3.41
N TYR A 243 -0.61 3.45 3.73
CA TYR A 243 -0.43 4.76 4.39
C TYR A 243 -0.20 4.61 5.90
N ALA A 244 -0.78 3.58 6.53
CA ALA A 244 -0.39 3.18 7.88
C ALA A 244 1.10 2.79 7.91
N GLY A 245 1.54 2.03 6.89
CA GLY A 245 2.95 1.72 6.68
C GLY A 245 3.83 2.96 6.53
N GLU A 246 3.39 3.98 5.78
CA GLU A 246 4.11 5.25 5.62
C GLU A 246 4.31 5.97 6.96
N ILE A 247 3.25 6.02 7.79
CA ILE A 247 3.32 6.56 9.16
C ILE A 247 4.31 5.78 10.02
N ALA A 248 4.22 4.45 9.99
CA ALA A 248 5.12 3.58 10.77
C ALA A 248 6.58 3.65 10.32
N LEU A 249 6.82 4.03 9.07
CA LEU A 249 8.16 4.35 8.57
C LEU A 249 8.62 5.75 8.99
N GLY A 250 7.71 6.59 9.47
CA GLY A 250 8.01 7.97 9.88
C GLY A 250 8.24 8.92 8.70
N ALA A 251 7.70 8.61 7.51
CA ALA A 251 7.90 9.38 6.29
C ALA A 251 6.73 10.36 6.06
N VAL A 252 6.58 11.37 6.92
CA VAL A 252 5.42 12.30 6.93
C VAL A 252 5.78 13.75 6.62
N GLY A 253 7.06 14.07 6.52
CA GLY A 253 7.54 15.42 6.20
C GLY A 253 7.50 15.71 4.70
N ALA A 254 7.46 17.00 4.34
CA ALA A 254 7.60 17.40 2.94
C ALA A 254 8.95 16.95 2.37
N GLY A 255 8.94 16.22 1.27
CA GLY A 255 10.14 15.61 0.67
C GLY A 255 10.48 14.21 1.22
N ASP A 256 9.74 13.70 2.20
CA ASP A 256 9.90 12.31 2.64
C ASP A 256 9.33 11.33 1.59
N LEU A 257 10.03 10.22 1.42
CA LEU A 257 9.61 9.09 0.59
C LEU A 257 9.61 7.82 1.44
N ALA A 258 8.48 7.16 1.54
CA ALA A 258 8.36 5.79 2.03
C ALA A 258 8.46 4.81 0.86
N LEU A 259 9.39 3.85 0.96
CA LEU A 259 9.51 2.70 0.07
C LEU A 259 9.03 1.45 0.82
N ILE A 260 7.86 0.95 0.46
CA ILE A 260 7.32 -0.30 1.02
C ILE A 260 7.71 -1.43 0.08
N LEU A 261 8.79 -2.12 0.41
CA LEU A 261 9.41 -3.18 -0.38
C LEU A 261 8.74 -4.53 -0.06
N GLY A 262 7.73 -4.88 -0.83
CA GLY A 262 6.97 -6.11 -0.72
C GLY A 262 7.07 -6.98 -1.97
N SER A 263 6.03 -7.78 -2.26
CA SER A 263 5.86 -8.46 -3.55
C SER A 263 5.83 -7.47 -4.71
N SER A 264 5.22 -6.31 -4.49
CA SER A 264 5.33 -5.07 -5.27
C SER A 264 6.08 -4.02 -4.44
N THR A 265 6.47 -2.90 -5.05
CA THR A 265 6.99 -1.75 -4.31
C THR A 265 6.01 -0.60 -4.40
N CYS A 266 5.62 -0.06 -3.25
CA CYS A 266 4.85 1.17 -3.16
C CYS A 266 5.78 2.34 -2.82
N HIS A 267 5.62 3.44 -3.56
CA HIS A 267 6.36 4.68 -3.39
C HIS A 267 5.36 5.73 -2.91
N LEU A 268 5.38 6.04 -1.62
CA LEU A 268 4.52 7.08 -1.03
C LEU A 268 5.39 8.27 -0.64
N ALA A 269 5.02 9.45 -1.09
CA ALA A 269 5.78 10.65 -0.80
C ALA A 269 4.88 11.80 -0.39
N GLN A 270 5.36 12.63 0.54
CA GLN A 270 4.66 13.82 1.00
C GLN A 270 5.25 15.07 0.34
N SER A 271 4.39 15.94 -0.18
CA SER A 271 4.77 17.20 -0.81
C SER A 271 3.96 18.36 -0.24
N GLY A 272 4.61 19.47 0.04
CA GLY A 272 3.94 20.72 0.46
C GLY A 272 3.19 21.44 -0.68
N THR A 273 3.41 21.01 -1.93
CA THR A 273 2.76 21.56 -3.12
C THR A 273 2.26 20.44 -4.02
N PRO A 274 1.22 20.65 -4.84
CA PRO A 274 0.74 19.62 -5.75
C PRO A 274 1.76 19.32 -6.86
N VAL A 275 2.06 18.04 -7.07
CA VAL A 275 3.00 17.54 -8.09
C VAL A 275 2.22 16.66 -9.07
N PHE A 276 2.02 17.14 -10.29
CA PHE A 276 1.26 16.44 -11.34
C PHE A 276 2.21 15.67 -12.26
N ALA A 277 2.83 14.61 -11.74
CA ALA A 277 3.71 13.70 -12.47
C ALA A 277 2.94 12.51 -13.07
N ASN A 278 3.64 11.58 -13.74
CA ASN A 278 3.04 10.35 -14.26
C ASN A 278 2.82 9.28 -13.17
N ILE A 279 2.33 9.70 -12.03
CA ILE A 279 2.03 8.91 -10.83
C ILE A 279 0.53 8.97 -10.52
N TRP A 280 0.14 8.47 -9.37
CA TRP A 280 -1.17 8.67 -8.78
C TRP A 280 -1.08 9.78 -7.71
N GLY A 281 -2.16 10.53 -7.54
CA GLY A 281 -2.16 11.80 -6.82
C GLY A 281 -1.94 12.97 -7.79
N PRO A 282 -1.60 14.17 -7.28
CA PRO A 282 -1.38 14.49 -5.87
C PRO A 282 -2.69 14.47 -5.06
N TYR A 283 -2.71 13.69 -3.99
CA TYR A 283 -3.88 13.54 -3.12
C TYR A 283 -3.85 14.58 -1.98
N PRO A 284 -4.72 15.61 -2.01
CA PRO A 284 -4.69 16.67 -1.02
C PRO A 284 -5.20 16.19 0.34
N ASP A 285 -4.48 16.51 1.42
CA ASP A 285 -4.83 16.17 2.81
C ASP A 285 -5.06 14.67 3.07
N CYS A 286 -4.52 13.82 2.20
CA CYS A 286 -4.79 12.37 2.25
C CYS A 286 -4.27 11.72 3.53
N LEU A 287 -3.07 12.10 3.98
CA LEU A 287 -2.43 11.56 5.16
C LEU A 287 -2.12 12.63 6.19
N VAL A 288 -1.47 13.69 5.77
CA VAL A 288 -1.10 14.82 6.63
C VAL A 288 -1.82 16.08 6.15
N GLU A 289 -2.47 16.79 7.05
CA GLU A 289 -3.20 18.01 6.73
C GLU A 289 -2.25 19.07 6.15
N GLY A 290 -2.66 19.71 5.06
CA GLY A 290 -1.86 20.70 4.33
C GLY A 290 -0.82 20.13 3.38
N MET A 291 -0.71 18.78 3.28
CA MET A 291 0.19 18.10 2.38
C MET A 291 -0.54 17.44 1.20
N PHE A 292 0.22 17.12 0.18
CA PHE A 292 -0.21 16.29 -0.96
C PHE A 292 0.56 14.98 -0.93
N THR A 293 -0.18 13.87 -0.88
CA THR A 293 0.44 12.55 -0.98
C THR A 293 0.57 12.16 -2.45
N LEU A 294 1.74 11.69 -2.83
CA LEU A 294 2.10 11.20 -4.16
C LEU A 294 2.24 9.68 -4.08
N GLU A 295 1.65 8.95 -5.01
CA GLU A 295 1.69 7.48 -5.02
C GLU A 295 2.24 6.96 -6.35
N GLY A 296 3.43 6.38 -6.31
CA GLY A 296 4.01 5.59 -7.39
C GLY A 296 4.06 4.11 -7.04
N GLY A 297 4.38 3.26 -8.02
CA GLY A 297 4.53 1.85 -7.70
C GLY A 297 5.06 1.00 -8.85
N GLN A 298 5.73 -0.08 -8.46
CA GLN A 298 6.16 -1.17 -9.32
C GLN A 298 5.32 -2.41 -8.98
N THR A 299 4.63 -2.96 -9.97
CA THR A 299 3.64 -4.04 -9.79
C THR A 299 4.26 -5.37 -9.36
N ALA A 300 5.52 -5.59 -9.73
CA ALA A 300 6.26 -6.79 -9.36
C ALA A 300 7.70 -6.38 -8.99
N THR A 301 8.13 -6.79 -7.79
CA THR A 301 9.49 -6.57 -7.29
C THR A 301 9.95 -7.79 -6.50
N GLY A 302 9.61 -7.93 -5.23
CA GLY A 302 9.88 -9.15 -4.47
C GLY A 302 9.26 -10.40 -5.10
N SER A 303 8.12 -10.27 -5.77
CA SER A 303 7.52 -11.37 -6.53
C SER A 303 8.38 -11.87 -7.70
N ILE A 304 9.18 -10.99 -8.35
CA ILE A 304 10.14 -11.42 -9.38
C ILE A 304 11.24 -12.27 -8.73
N ILE A 305 11.73 -11.83 -7.59
CA ILE A 305 12.75 -12.56 -6.82
C ILE A 305 12.23 -13.93 -6.39
N GLN A 306 11.02 -13.99 -5.87
CA GLN A 306 10.35 -15.24 -5.52
C GLN A 306 10.19 -16.16 -6.73
N TRP A 307 9.69 -15.64 -7.85
CA TRP A 307 9.55 -16.36 -9.11
C TRP A 307 10.88 -16.94 -9.59
N MET A 308 11.98 -16.18 -9.49
CA MET A 308 13.31 -16.68 -9.86
C MET A 308 13.76 -17.83 -8.98
N VAL A 309 13.51 -17.77 -7.67
CA VAL A 309 13.84 -18.86 -6.73
C VAL A 309 13.02 -20.11 -7.04
N GLU A 310 11.72 -19.97 -7.27
CA GLU A 310 10.80 -21.08 -7.54
C GLU A 310 11.11 -21.80 -8.87
N HIS A 311 11.48 -21.05 -9.92
CA HIS A 311 11.64 -21.63 -11.26
C HIS A 311 13.08 -21.96 -11.64
N PHE A 312 14.06 -21.27 -11.06
CA PHE A 312 15.48 -21.39 -11.42
C PHE A 312 16.39 -21.69 -10.22
N GLY A 313 15.86 -21.60 -8.99
CA GLY A 313 16.65 -21.65 -7.76
C GLY A 313 16.79 -23.04 -7.13
N ALA A 314 16.40 -24.15 -7.76
CA ALA A 314 16.37 -25.47 -7.11
C ALA A 314 17.71 -25.85 -6.45
N GLU A 315 18.83 -25.66 -7.16
CA GLU A 315 20.17 -25.93 -6.62
C GLU A 315 20.53 -25.01 -5.44
N ALA A 316 20.13 -23.73 -5.52
CA ALA A 316 20.36 -22.77 -4.44
C ALA A 316 19.52 -23.12 -3.19
N VAL A 317 18.29 -23.56 -3.36
CA VAL A 317 17.42 -24.05 -2.28
C VAL A 317 18.06 -25.24 -1.56
N GLU A 318 18.57 -26.23 -2.31
CA GLU A 318 19.25 -27.39 -1.72
C GLU A 318 20.51 -26.98 -0.96
N LYS A 319 21.33 -26.11 -1.55
CA LYS A 319 22.58 -25.64 -0.91
C LYS A 319 22.31 -24.80 0.33
N ALA A 320 21.32 -23.91 0.29
CA ALA A 320 20.91 -23.13 1.45
C ALA A 320 20.40 -24.03 2.58
N ARG A 321 19.54 -25.00 2.25
CA ARG A 321 19.04 -26.01 3.21
C ARG A 321 20.18 -26.81 3.85
N ALA A 322 21.17 -27.24 3.06
CA ALA A 322 22.33 -28.00 3.58
C ALA A 322 23.17 -27.17 4.57
N LYS A 323 23.15 -25.83 4.46
CA LYS A 323 23.82 -24.91 5.38
C LYS A 323 22.95 -24.45 6.53
N GLY A 324 21.65 -24.77 6.55
CA GLY A 324 20.71 -24.23 7.52
C GLY A 324 20.42 -22.74 7.32
N GLU A 325 20.59 -22.22 6.11
CA GLU A 325 20.40 -20.81 5.74
C GLU A 325 19.07 -20.62 5.01
N ASP A 326 18.52 -19.40 5.08
CA ASP A 326 17.43 -18.96 4.22
C ASP A 326 17.93 -18.79 2.77
N VAL A 327 17.14 -19.22 1.78
CA VAL A 327 17.55 -19.20 0.36
C VAL A 327 17.81 -17.80 -0.18
N TYR A 328 17.04 -16.81 0.28
CA TYR A 328 17.24 -15.41 -0.15
C TYR A 328 18.55 -14.86 0.39
N SER A 329 18.86 -15.12 1.66
CA SER A 329 20.13 -14.76 2.29
C SER A 329 21.33 -15.44 1.61
N TYR A 330 21.15 -16.70 1.21
CA TYR A 330 22.17 -17.45 0.46
C TYR A 330 22.42 -16.85 -0.93
N LEU A 331 21.36 -16.51 -1.65
CA LEU A 331 21.47 -15.89 -2.98
C LEU A 331 22.01 -14.46 -2.90
N ASP A 332 21.61 -13.68 -1.90
CA ASP A 332 22.18 -12.35 -1.63
C ASP A 332 23.70 -12.43 -1.49
N ALA A 333 24.21 -13.38 -0.68
CA ALA A 333 25.65 -13.56 -0.48
C ALA A 333 26.39 -13.93 -1.79
N LEU A 334 25.79 -14.75 -2.66
CA LEU A 334 26.36 -15.06 -3.98
C LEU A 334 26.30 -13.87 -4.93
N ALA A 335 25.22 -13.14 -4.95
CA ALA A 335 25.02 -12.00 -5.80
C ALA A 335 25.87 -10.78 -5.37
N GLU A 336 26.23 -10.70 -4.08
CA GLU A 336 27.14 -9.67 -3.57
C GLU A 336 28.56 -9.78 -4.16
N LEU A 337 28.98 -10.98 -4.56
CA LEU A 337 30.26 -11.23 -5.24
C LEU A 337 30.29 -10.72 -6.68
N ILE A 338 29.13 -10.49 -7.30
CA ILE A 338 29.01 -9.96 -8.66
C ILE A 338 29.18 -8.43 -8.58
N PRO A 339 29.99 -7.82 -9.46
CA PRO A 339 30.20 -6.38 -9.42
C PRO A 339 28.91 -5.60 -9.82
N PRO A 340 28.78 -4.33 -9.39
CA PRO A 340 27.71 -3.44 -9.85
C PRO A 340 27.61 -3.39 -11.38
N GLY A 341 26.39 -3.45 -11.92
CA GLY A 341 26.11 -3.56 -13.34
C GLY A 341 26.08 -5.00 -13.85
N SER A 342 26.14 -5.99 -12.93
CA SER A 342 25.92 -7.41 -13.18
C SER A 342 26.67 -7.93 -14.43
N GLU A 343 27.89 -7.40 -14.66
CA GLU A 343 28.76 -7.73 -15.78
C GLU A 343 28.10 -7.55 -17.16
N GLY A 344 27.23 -6.56 -17.30
CA GLY A 344 26.56 -6.19 -18.56
C GLY A 344 25.13 -6.72 -18.71
N LEU A 345 24.56 -7.32 -17.67
CA LEU A 345 23.14 -7.65 -17.65
C LEU A 345 22.29 -6.42 -17.30
N LEU A 346 21.15 -6.30 -17.97
CA LEU A 346 20.13 -5.31 -17.67
C LEU A 346 18.76 -5.97 -17.66
N VAL A 347 17.96 -5.68 -16.63
CA VAL A 347 16.60 -6.20 -16.44
C VAL A 347 15.61 -5.05 -16.41
N LEU A 348 14.52 -5.18 -17.21
CA LEU A 348 13.30 -4.40 -17.00
C LEU A 348 12.36 -5.20 -16.10
N ASP A 349 11.98 -4.61 -14.98
CA ASP A 349 11.15 -5.21 -13.94
C ASP A 349 9.64 -5.28 -14.27
N TYR A 350 9.27 -5.11 -15.54
CA TYR A 350 7.87 -5.01 -16.00
C TYR A 350 7.16 -6.37 -16.14
N PHE A 351 7.44 -7.32 -15.25
CA PHE A 351 6.89 -8.69 -15.33
C PHE A 351 5.36 -8.73 -15.24
N GLN A 352 4.75 -7.74 -14.59
CA GLN A 352 3.29 -7.56 -14.48
C GLN A 352 2.84 -6.19 -15.03
N GLY A 353 3.38 -5.78 -16.19
CA GLY A 353 3.17 -4.45 -16.74
C GLY A 353 4.00 -3.38 -16.03
N ASN A 354 3.90 -2.15 -16.51
CA ASN A 354 4.47 -0.98 -15.85
C ASN A 354 3.34 -0.10 -15.31
N ARG A 355 3.29 0.08 -13.98
CA ARG A 355 2.32 0.96 -13.32
C ARG A 355 2.76 2.42 -13.44
N THR A 356 4.02 2.69 -13.15
CA THR A 356 4.62 4.03 -13.08
C THR A 356 6.00 4.00 -13.72
N PRO A 357 6.35 4.91 -14.62
CA PRO A 357 5.56 6.07 -15.07
C PRO A 357 4.73 5.82 -16.33
N TYR A 358 4.89 4.69 -17.03
CA TYR A 358 4.31 4.51 -18.36
C TYR A 358 2.83 4.11 -18.39
N LYS A 359 2.30 3.59 -17.27
CA LYS A 359 0.93 3.08 -17.16
C LYS A 359 0.58 2.10 -18.28
N ASP A 360 1.52 1.17 -18.58
CA ASP A 360 1.43 0.22 -19.68
C ASP A 360 1.21 -1.21 -19.18
N PRO A 361 -0.02 -1.75 -19.26
CA PRO A 361 -0.34 -3.11 -18.85
C PRO A 361 0.22 -4.19 -19.80
N LEU A 362 0.63 -3.81 -21.00
CA LEU A 362 1.21 -4.72 -22.01
C LEU A 362 2.74 -4.82 -21.92
N ALA A 363 3.39 -4.00 -21.09
CA ALA A 363 4.81 -4.14 -20.83
C ALA A 363 5.13 -5.50 -20.20
N ARG A 364 6.29 -6.06 -20.50
CA ARG A 364 6.75 -7.38 -20.02
C ARG A 364 8.17 -7.30 -19.51
N GLY A 365 8.50 -8.17 -18.54
CA GLY A 365 9.86 -8.37 -18.06
C GLY A 365 10.81 -8.70 -19.22
N THR A 366 12.00 -8.10 -19.18
CA THR A 366 13.01 -8.28 -20.25
C THR A 366 14.39 -8.37 -19.62
N VAL A 367 15.18 -9.30 -20.12
CA VAL A 367 16.59 -9.46 -19.76
C VAL A 367 17.43 -9.37 -21.03
N ILE A 368 18.43 -8.48 -21.03
CA ILE A 368 19.38 -8.34 -22.13
C ILE A 368 20.81 -8.45 -21.63
N GLY A 369 21.74 -8.72 -22.54
CA GLY A 369 23.18 -8.82 -22.24
C GLY A 369 23.66 -10.20 -21.80
N LEU A 370 22.82 -11.25 -21.91
CA LEU A 370 23.20 -12.63 -21.52
C LEU A 370 24.36 -13.17 -22.36
N THR A 371 25.32 -13.76 -21.68
CA THR A 371 26.42 -14.55 -22.25
C THR A 371 26.53 -15.89 -21.52
N LEU A 372 27.35 -16.81 -21.99
CA LEU A 372 27.58 -18.10 -21.34
C LEU A 372 28.26 -18.02 -19.98
N LYS A 373 28.78 -16.85 -19.60
CA LYS A 373 29.37 -16.58 -18.30
C LYS A 373 28.32 -16.40 -17.18
N HIS A 374 27.13 -15.94 -17.55
CA HIS A 374 26.12 -15.52 -16.59
C HIS A 374 25.35 -16.73 -16.03
N GLY A 375 25.25 -16.79 -14.70
CA GLY A 375 24.44 -17.76 -13.97
C GLY A 375 23.40 -17.07 -13.10
N LEU A 376 22.70 -17.86 -12.28
CA LEU A 376 21.61 -17.37 -11.41
C LEU A 376 22.02 -16.17 -10.51
N PRO A 377 23.21 -16.14 -9.88
CA PRO A 377 23.61 -14.98 -9.06
C PRO A 377 23.68 -13.67 -9.85
N HIS A 378 24.09 -13.72 -11.12
CA HIS A 378 24.13 -12.55 -11.99
C HIS A 378 22.73 -12.05 -12.32
N LEU A 379 21.81 -12.95 -12.70
CA LEU A 379 20.41 -12.61 -12.97
C LEU A 379 19.71 -12.07 -11.72
N TYR A 380 20.00 -12.67 -10.57
CA TYR A 380 19.43 -12.26 -9.28
C TYR A 380 19.85 -10.83 -8.93
N ARG A 381 21.15 -10.51 -9.04
CA ARG A 381 21.64 -9.16 -8.84
C ARG A 381 21.09 -8.18 -9.89
N ALA A 382 21.12 -8.53 -11.17
CA ALA A 382 20.61 -7.68 -12.23
C ALA A 382 19.12 -7.36 -12.05
N THR A 383 18.36 -8.29 -11.46
CA THR A 383 16.95 -8.06 -11.13
C THR A 383 16.80 -7.01 -10.02
N TYR A 384 17.58 -7.08 -8.95
CA TYR A 384 17.58 -6.01 -7.94
C TYR A 384 18.01 -4.67 -8.54
N GLU A 385 19.03 -4.66 -9.38
CA GLU A 385 19.49 -3.45 -10.07
C GLU A 385 18.37 -2.87 -10.95
N GLY A 386 17.67 -3.69 -11.73
CA GLY A 386 16.54 -3.28 -12.56
C GLY A 386 15.39 -2.68 -11.76
N ILE A 387 15.00 -3.32 -10.64
CA ILE A 387 13.99 -2.81 -9.70
C ILE A 387 14.40 -1.44 -9.15
N CYS A 388 15.67 -1.30 -8.73
CA CYS A 388 16.17 -0.03 -8.18
C CYS A 388 16.25 1.08 -9.25
N LEU A 389 16.60 0.73 -10.51
CA LEU A 389 16.56 1.67 -11.63
C LEU A 389 15.13 2.11 -11.96
N GLY A 390 14.16 1.21 -11.86
CA GLY A 390 12.73 1.54 -11.97
C GLY A 390 12.27 2.52 -10.88
N THR A 391 12.67 2.31 -9.63
CA THR A 391 12.45 3.28 -8.54
C THR A 391 13.06 4.63 -8.88
N ARG A 392 14.31 4.67 -9.36
CA ARG A 392 14.98 5.91 -9.79
C ARG A 392 14.18 6.64 -10.87
N GLN A 393 13.67 5.92 -11.85
CA GLN A 393 12.87 6.49 -12.93
C GLN A 393 11.59 7.16 -12.41
N ILE A 394 10.91 6.52 -11.46
CA ILE A 394 9.72 7.10 -10.79
C ILE A 394 10.08 8.40 -10.09
N LEU A 395 11.16 8.41 -9.32
CA LEU A 395 11.59 9.60 -8.57
C LEU A 395 12.07 10.74 -9.47
N GLU A 396 12.75 10.42 -10.58
CA GLU A 396 13.17 11.44 -11.55
C GLU A 396 11.96 12.04 -12.29
N ASP A 397 10.93 11.22 -12.62
CA ASP A 397 9.68 11.76 -13.15
C ASP A 397 9.01 12.71 -12.16
N MET A 398 8.92 12.33 -10.88
CA MET A 398 8.40 13.22 -9.84
C MET A 398 9.22 14.51 -9.71
N ALA A 399 10.55 14.42 -9.76
CA ALA A 399 11.45 15.56 -9.64
C ALA A 399 11.32 16.54 -10.81
N THR A 400 11.13 16.05 -12.05
CA THR A 400 10.89 16.91 -13.23
C THR A 400 9.58 17.70 -13.13
N HIS A 401 8.64 17.24 -12.29
CA HIS A 401 7.36 17.90 -12.01
C HIS A 401 7.36 18.70 -10.68
N GLY A 402 8.55 18.88 -10.06
CA GLY A 402 8.72 19.78 -8.93
C GLY A 402 8.79 19.10 -7.56
N PHE A 403 8.75 17.78 -7.46
CA PHE A 403 9.00 17.09 -6.19
C PHE A 403 10.47 17.21 -5.79
N ARG A 404 10.71 17.53 -4.53
CA ARG A 404 12.06 17.57 -3.95
C ARG A 404 12.19 16.47 -2.92
N LEU A 405 13.03 15.50 -3.23
CA LEU A 405 13.33 14.39 -2.33
C LEU A 405 14.32 14.86 -1.25
N GLU A 406 13.93 14.73 0.01
CA GLU A 406 14.75 15.09 1.18
C GLU A 406 15.22 13.83 1.94
N ARG A 407 14.35 12.84 2.10
CA ARG A 407 14.65 11.64 2.89
C ARG A 407 13.97 10.41 2.32
N ILE A 408 14.66 9.28 2.37
CA ILE A 408 14.11 7.97 1.98
C ILE A 408 14.07 7.08 3.21
N VAL A 409 12.88 6.53 3.49
CA VAL A 409 12.68 5.52 4.53
C VAL A 409 12.12 4.27 3.88
N ALA A 410 12.71 3.11 4.12
CA ALA A 410 12.25 1.87 3.52
C ALA A 410 11.86 0.84 4.59
N GLY A 411 10.85 0.04 4.28
CA GLY A 411 10.38 -1.05 5.13
C GLY A 411 9.78 -2.19 4.31
N GLY A 412 9.21 -3.17 5.01
CA GLY A 412 8.66 -4.38 4.41
C GLY A 412 9.68 -5.50 4.22
N GLY A 413 9.22 -6.62 3.67
CA GLY A 413 10.03 -7.84 3.57
C GLY A 413 11.34 -7.67 2.80
N GLY A 414 11.32 -6.89 1.71
CA GLY A 414 12.50 -6.62 0.88
C GLY A 414 13.56 -5.78 1.59
N ALA A 415 13.18 -4.94 2.56
CA ALA A 415 14.13 -4.15 3.35
C ALA A 415 15.06 -4.99 4.24
N LYS A 416 14.74 -6.28 4.46
CA LYS A 416 15.58 -7.24 5.17
C LYS A 416 16.82 -7.63 4.37
N SER A 417 16.77 -7.59 3.03
CA SER A 417 17.92 -7.84 2.17
C SER A 417 18.91 -6.67 2.26
N ARG A 418 20.12 -6.99 2.74
CA ARG A 418 21.21 -6.01 2.79
C ARG A 418 21.67 -5.62 1.38
N LEU A 419 21.68 -6.59 0.47
CA LEU A 419 22.08 -6.35 -0.91
C LEU A 419 21.09 -5.42 -1.61
N TRP A 420 19.79 -5.69 -1.51
CA TRP A 420 18.76 -4.84 -2.15
C TRP A 420 18.82 -3.41 -1.62
N THR A 421 18.84 -3.24 -0.31
CA THR A 421 18.90 -1.89 0.30
C THR A 421 20.20 -1.14 -0.04
N GLN A 422 21.34 -1.85 -0.18
CA GLN A 422 22.60 -1.24 -0.62
C GLN A 422 22.54 -0.82 -2.11
N ILE A 423 22.04 -1.68 -2.98
CA ILE A 423 21.84 -1.34 -4.41
C ILE A 423 20.89 -0.14 -4.53
N GLN A 424 19.82 -0.11 -3.74
CA GLN A 424 18.87 1.00 -3.72
C GLN A 424 19.55 2.33 -3.35
N ALA A 425 20.38 2.33 -2.29
CA ALA A 425 21.14 3.50 -1.88
C ALA A 425 22.14 3.93 -2.97
N ASP A 426 22.87 2.97 -3.56
CA ASP A 426 23.88 3.23 -4.59
C ASP A 426 23.24 3.80 -5.89
N VAL A 427 22.10 3.23 -6.32
CA VAL A 427 21.35 3.67 -7.52
C VAL A 427 20.76 5.06 -7.32
N LEU A 428 20.18 5.34 -6.16
CA LEU A 428 19.56 6.63 -5.87
C LEU A 428 20.60 7.70 -5.47
N GLY A 429 21.78 7.28 -5.02
CA GLY A 429 22.79 8.20 -4.51
C GLY A 429 22.37 8.91 -3.22
N GLN A 430 21.47 8.29 -2.46
CA GLN A 430 20.86 8.83 -1.24
C GLN A 430 20.89 7.79 -0.12
N PRO A 431 21.05 8.20 1.14
CA PRO A 431 20.91 7.29 2.27
C PRO A 431 19.51 6.70 2.37
N ILE A 432 19.43 5.41 2.67
CA ILE A 432 18.15 4.72 2.96
C ILE A 432 18.08 4.48 4.48
N HIS A 433 17.05 5.05 5.10
CA HIS A 433 16.76 4.87 6.51
C HIS A 433 15.86 3.65 6.70
N LEU A 434 16.24 2.77 7.61
CA LEU A 434 15.52 1.52 7.88
C LEU A 434 15.07 1.54 9.35
N PRO A 435 13.78 1.74 9.61
CA PRO A 435 13.24 1.60 10.95
C PRO A 435 13.29 0.15 11.43
N ARG A 436 13.21 -0.03 12.74
CA ARG A 436 13.00 -1.33 13.34
C ARG A 436 11.68 -1.92 12.87
N ASP A 437 11.76 -3.02 12.12
CA ASP A 437 10.58 -3.69 11.57
C ASP A 437 9.87 -4.49 12.67
N LYS A 438 8.74 -3.96 13.13
CA LYS A 438 7.85 -4.65 14.06
C LYS A 438 6.40 -4.31 13.74
N GLU A 439 5.72 -5.23 13.05
CA GLU A 439 4.28 -5.10 12.80
C GLU A 439 3.90 -3.74 12.20
N THR A 440 4.58 -3.38 11.10
CA THR A 440 4.61 -2.02 10.53
C THR A 440 3.22 -1.43 10.30
N MET A 441 2.26 -2.15 9.68
CA MET A 441 0.93 -1.61 9.38
C MET A 441 0.14 -1.38 10.67
N ALA A 442 0.08 -2.38 11.55
CA ALA A 442 -0.57 -2.24 12.84
C ALA A 442 0.06 -1.14 13.73
N LEU A 443 1.39 -0.89 13.60
CA LEU A 443 2.04 0.22 14.29
C LEU A 443 1.53 1.58 13.79
N GLY A 444 1.36 1.75 12.47
CA GLY A 444 0.78 2.96 11.88
C GLY A 444 -0.63 3.22 12.40
N ALA A 445 -1.47 2.18 12.44
CA ALA A 445 -2.81 2.28 13.03
C ALA A 445 -2.75 2.64 14.53
N ALA A 446 -1.82 2.07 15.29
CA ALA A 446 -1.63 2.42 16.72
C ALA A 446 -1.16 3.88 16.89
N ILE A 447 -0.34 4.40 15.98
CA ILE A 447 0.05 5.82 15.98
C ILE A 447 -1.19 6.71 15.76
N TRP A 448 -2.05 6.38 14.79
CA TRP A 448 -3.33 7.09 14.62
C TRP A 448 -4.19 7.02 15.88
N ALA A 449 -4.27 5.85 16.51
CA ALA A 449 -4.98 5.68 17.77
C ALA A 449 -4.46 6.62 18.88
N GLY A 450 -3.13 6.72 19.01
CA GLY A 450 -2.48 7.60 20.00
C GLY A 450 -2.73 9.09 19.75
N ILE A 451 -2.77 9.52 18.48
CA ILE A 451 -3.09 10.90 18.09
C ILE A 451 -4.56 11.18 18.41
N GLY A 452 -5.49 10.29 18.03
CA GLY A 452 -6.92 10.47 18.29
C GLY A 452 -7.30 10.43 19.76
N ALA A 453 -6.54 9.74 20.58
CA ALA A 453 -6.68 9.75 22.04
C ALA A 453 -6.06 10.99 22.71
N GLY A 454 -5.40 11.86 21.95
CA GLY A 454 -4.70 13.03 22.50
C GLY A 454 -3.45 12.70 23.31
N ILE A 455 -2.93 11.49 23.19
CA ILE A 455 -1.66 11.07 23.82
C ILE A 455 -0.48 11.74 23.12
N PHE A 456 -0.55 11.83 21.79
CA PHE A 456 0.40 12.57 20.98
C PHE A 456 -0.29 13.79 20.36
N LYS A 457 0.39 14.92 20.36
CA LYS A 457 -0.13 16.21 19.84
C LYS A 457 0.03 16.34 18.33
N SER A 458 0.98 15.60 17.74
CA SER A 458 1.28 15.64 16.31
C SER A 458 1.90 14.33 15.84
N TYR A 459 2.01 14.18 14.51
CA TYR A 459 2.74 13.07 13.91
C TYR A 459 4.22 13.07 14.27
N GLU A 460 4.86 14.26 14.35
CA GLU A 460 6.27 14.38 14.71
C GLU A 460 6.53 13.86 16.14
N GLU A 461 5.65 14.18 17.09
CA GLU A 461 5.74 13.69 18.46
C GLU A 461 5.56 12.17 18.51
N ALA A 462 4.52 11.66 17.84
CA ALA A 462 4.24 10.22 17.80
C ALA A 462 5.38 9.43 17.15
N ILE A 463 5.86 9.88 15.99
CA ILE A 463 6.96 9.26 15.26
C ILE A 463 8.26 9.35 16.05
N GLY A 464 8.57 10.51 16.64
CA GLY A 464 9.77 10.67 17.49
C GLY A 464 9.81 9.71 18.66
N ARG A 465 8.65 9.24 19.15
CA ARG A 465 8.55 8.30 20.25
C ARG A 465 8.41 6.84 19.80
N MET A 466 7.65 6.57 18.75
CA MET A 466 7.29 5.20 18.36
C MET A 466 8.09 4.65 17.18
N VAL A 467 8.76 5.48 16.38
CA VAL A 467 9.53 5.02 15.22
C VAL A 467 11.02 5.18 15.47
N HIS A 468 11.74 4.07 15.47
CA HIS A 468 13.17 4.05 15.77
C HIS A 468 13.95 3.59 14.53
N ILE A 469 14.80 4.47 13.97
CA ILE A 469 15.70 4.09 12.88
C ILE A 469 16.78 3.16 13.44
N GLU A 470 16.80 1.92 12.96
CA GLU A 470 17.77 0.91 13.38
C GLU A 470 19.05 0.95 12.55
N ARG A 471 18.92 1.25 11.26
CA ARG A 471 20.04 1.24 10.33
C ARG A 471 19.88 2.34 9.26
N VAL A 472 21.02 2.93 8.88
CA VAL A 472 21.09 3.83 7.72
C VAL A 472 22.09 3.23 6.73
N VAL A 473 21.63 3.01 5.49
CA VAL A 473 22.46 2.46 4.41
C VAL A 473 22.90 3.61 3.52
N SER A 474 24.16 3.97 3.59
CA SER A 474 24.74 5.03 2.77
C SER A 474 25.20 4.51 1.40
N PRO A 475 25.16 5.33 0.35
CA PRO A 475 25.73 4.99 -0.95
C PRO A 475 27.23 4.75 -0.84
N VAL A 476 27.74 3.76 -1.58
CA VAL A 476 29.18 3.50 -1.68
C VAL A 476 29.81 4.44 -2.70
N PRO A 477 30.86 5.20 -2.35
CA PRO A 477 31.55 6.08 -3.31
C PRO A 477 31.96 5.36 -4.59
N GLY A 478 31.75 6.00 -5.75
CA GLY A 478 32.09 5.47 -7.07
C GLY A 478 31.06 4.51 -7.69
N ARG A 479 30.19 3.88 -6.92
CA ARG A 479 29.16 2.99 -7.48
C ARG A 479 28.07 3.75 -8.23
N ARG A 480 27.79 4.97 -7.82
CA ARG A 480 26.80 5.85 -8.49
C ARG A 480 27.12 6.03 -9.98
N GLU A 481 28.39 6.24 -10.34
CA GLU A 481 28.79 6.41 -11.75
C GLU A 481 28.51 5.16 -12.60
N VAL A 482 28.66 3.96 -12.02
CA VAL A 482 28.31 2.71 -12.71
C VAL A 482 26.82 2.67 -12.97
N TYR A 483 26.01 2.98 -11.96
CA TYR A 483 24.57 3.00 -12.09
C TYR A 483 24.04 4.15 -12.95
N ASP A 484 24.71 5.28 -13.04
CA ASP A 484 24.37 6.37 -13.96
C ASP A 484 24.55 5.95 -15.44
N ARG A 485 25.57 5.13 -15.73
CA ARG A 485 25.75 4.56 -17.08
C ARG A 485 24.67 3.51 -17.37
N LEU A 486 24.41 2.61 -16.44
CA LEU A 486 23.41 1.57 -16.59
C LEU A 486 22.00 2.16 -16.74
N TYR A 487 21.70 3.22 -15.98
CA TYR A 487 20.41 3.90 -16.01
C TYR A 487 20.08 4.51 -17.38
N ARG A 488 21.06 5.07 -18.07
CA ARG A 488 20.86 5.55 -19.44
C ARG A 488 20.39 4.43 -20.37
N HIS A 489 21.05 3.27 -20.30
CA HIS A 489 20.62 2.10 -21.07
C HIS A 489 19.23 1.57 -20.63
N TYR A 490 18.90 1.66 -19.32
CA TYR A 490 17.59 1.30 -18.82
C TYR A 490 16.48 2.18 -19.43
N LEU A 491 16.70 3.49 -19.52
CA LEU A 491 15.76 4.42 -20.14
C LEU A 491 15.57 4.17 -21.64
N ASP A 492 16.64 3.82 -22.36
CA ASP A 492 16.61 3.54 -23.80
C ASP A 492 15.97 2.17 -24.10
N LEU A 493 16.06 1.21 -23.18
CA LEU A 493 15.65 -0.17 -23.43
C LEU A 493 14.15 -0.31 -23.65
N TYR A 494 13.32 0.25 -22.76
CA TYR A 494 11.87 0.08 -22.87
C TYR A 494 11.30 0.63 -24.19
N PRO A 495 11.61 1.85 -24.65
CA PRO A 495 11.16 2.34 -25.94
C PRO A 495 11.60 1.45 -27.10
N ALA A 496 12.83 0.91 -27.05
CA ALA A 496 13.37 0.05 -28.10
C ALA A 496 12.63 -1.30 -28.21
N VAL A 497 12.25 -1.92 -27.07
CA VAL A 497 11.62 -3.25 -27.06
C VAL A 497 10.09 -3.21 -27.00
N ARG A 498 9.49 -2.07 -26.68
CA ARG A 498 8.04 -1.89 -26.54
C ARG A 498 7.22 -2.43 -27.72
N PRO A 499 7.56 -2.15 -29.02
CA PRO A 499 6.77 -2.66 -30.14
C PRO A 499 6.75 -4.20 -30.18
N VAL A 500 7.87 -4.85 -29.83
CA VAL A 500 7.97 -6.31 -29.78
C VAL A 500 7.18 -6.86 -28.60
N MET A 501 7.31 -6.25 -27.41
CA MET A 501 6.54 -6.64 -26.22
C MET A 501 5.03 -6.60 -26.47
N HIS A 502 4.53 -5.50 -27.03
CA HIS A 502 3.12 -5.33 -27.37
C HIS A 502 2.64 -6.33 -28.42
N GLY A 503 3.49 -6.64 -29.42
CA GLY A 503 3.21 -7.68 -30.40
C GLY A 503 3.02 -9.05 -29.73
N LEU A 504 3.98 -9.45 -28.91
CA LEU A 504 3.94 -10.73 -28.19
C LEU A 504 2.75 -10.82 -27.20
N ALA A 505 2.46 -9.75 -26.46
CA ALA A 505 1.36 -9.73 -25.51
C ALA A 505 -0.02 -9.94 -26.18
N LYS A 506 -0.20 -9.46 -27.41
CA LYS A 506 -1.44 -9.66 -28.19
C LYS A 506 -1.59 -11.10 -28.70
N HIS A 507 -0.49 -11.82 -28.90
CA HIS A 507 -0.52 -13.21 -29.36
C HIS A 507 -0.59 -14.24 -28.23
N GLY A 508 -0.16 -13.89 -27.02
CA GLY A 508 -0.17 -14.77 -25.85
C GLY A 508 -1.50 -14.82 -25.09
N GLY A 509 -2.50 -14.06 -25.50
CA GLY A 509 -3.83 -13.96 -24.90
C GLY A 509 -4.94 -14.64 -25.70
N SER A 510 -4.59 -15.51 -26.68
CA SER A 510 -5.56 -16.31 -27.45
C SER A 510 -5.66 -17.72 -26.90
#